data_01425cf0a8ba1a4ef2adaa7b2be480e6
#
_entry.id   01425cf0a8ba1a4ef2adaa7b2be480e6
#
_cell.length_a   1.000
_cell.length_b   1.000
_cell.length_c   1.000
_cell.angle_alpha   90.00
_cell.angle_beta   90.00
_cell.angle_gamma   90.00
#
_symmetry.space_group_name_H-M   'P 1'
#
loop_
_entity.id
_entity.type
_entity.pdbx_description
1 polymer ?
#
loop_
_entity_poly.entity_id
_entity_poly.type
_entity_poly.pdbx_seq_one_letter_code
_entity_poly.pdbx_strand_id
1 'polypeptide(L)'
;DLHSLRRRQRQMCIRDRHDKERLLHYRRSSRVNLYELDGVVDYFYGFMAPSTGMLKYFDIVPYESGFVLLFPGANSRSVEPLVTSNKLFHTLDDSREWSKMLGIGTIGSLNDAIAAGRGQEIMLLQEALMEQKIGNLAAQIASDDKKKFVMIAGPSSSGKTSFANRLSIQLIAKGRKPHPLSLDDYYVDREFCPKNPDGSFDFECLESIDVKLFNEDMNRLLKGEAVDMPSFNFKTGKREYRGRKLTLGADDILVIEGIHGLNDRLSQLIPPEHKFKIYISALTQLNIDEHNPLSTTDERLIRRIVRDARTRGTNAMETIAMWPSVRKGERENIFPFQEQADVMFNSCLLYTSDAADDGE
;
A
#
# COMPACT_ATOMS: atom_id res chain seq x y z
N ASP A 1 35.22 7.91 -14.96
CA ASP A 1 35.85 8.65 -13.86
C ASP A 1 34.79 9.30 -12.98
N LEU A 2 34.91 9.09 -11.66
CA LEU A 2 34.04 9.71 -10.66
C LEU A 2 34.60 11.13 -10.39
N HIS A 3 33.93 12.15 -10.88
CA HIS A 3 34.31 13.53 -10.58
C HIS A 3 33.48 14.08 -9.42
N SER A 4 34.17 14.52 -8.36
CA SER A 4 33.55 15.27 -7.26
C SER A 4 33.63 16.75 -7.55
N LEU A 5 32.52 17.40 -7.86
CA LEU A 5 32.45 18.80 -8.22
C LEU A 5 31.92 19.67 -7.07
N ARG A 6 32.31 20.95 -7.02
CA ARG A 6 31.79 21.96 -6.07
C ARG A 6 30.38 22.42 -6.48
N ARG A 7 29.58 22.97 -5.56
CA ARG A 7 28.16 23.31 -5.76
C ARG A 7 27.86 24.16 -7.02
N ARG A 8 28.67 25.15 -7.36
CA ARG A 8 28.47 26.00 -8.55
C ARG A 8 28.74 25.26 -9.87
N GLN A 9 29.76 24.40 -9.90
CA GLN A 9 30.08 23.59 -11.09
C GLN A 9 28.99 22.52 -11.35
N ARG A 10 28.36 22.00 -10.28
CA ARG A 10 27.27 21.06 -10.37
C ARG A 10 26.03 21.63 -11.05
N GLN A 11 25.66 22.86 -10.71
CA GLN A 11 24.55 23.57 -11.34
C GLN A 11 24.77 23.78 -12.85
N MET A 12 26.01 23.89 -13.30
CA MET A 12 26.33 23.97 -14.72
C MET A 12 26.21 22.63 -15.45
N CYS A 13 26.59 21.52 -14.80
CA CYS A 13 26.57 20.18 -15.41
C CYS A 13 25.17 19.54 -15.50
N ILE A 14 24.22 19.99 -14.68
CA ILE A 14 22.84 19.48 -14.65
C ILE A 14 21.82 20.55 -15.03
N ARG A 15 22.26 21.54 -15.81
CA ARG A 15 21.44 22.71 -16.18
C ARG A 15 20.10 22.34 -16.84
N ASP A 16 20.06 21.25 -17.57
CA ASP A 16 18.84 20.77 -18.26
C ASP A 16 17.96 19.86 -17.37
N ARG A 17 18.40 19.61 -16.13
CA ARG A 17 17.71 18.78 -15.15
C ARG A 17 17.26 19.61 -13.95
N HIS A 18 16.21 20.41 -14.16
CA HIS A 18 15.66 21.30 -13.14
C HIS A 18 15.14 20.57 -11.89
N ASP A 19 14.67 19.35 -12.03
CA ASP A 19 14.25 18.49 -10.93
C ASP A 19 15.41 18.20 -9.96
N LYS A 20 16.57 17.84 -10.49
CA LYS A 20 17.79 17.56 -9.72
C LYS A 20 18.42 18.84 -9.14
N GLU A 21 18.37 19.94 -9.87
CA GLU A 21 18.83 21.24 -9.39
C GLU A 21 18.03 21.67 -8.15
N ARG A 22 16.69 21.59 -8.20
CA ARG A 22 15.80 21.87 -7.07
C ARG A 22 16.09 20.97 -5.88
N LEU A 23 16.25 19.66 -6.10
CA LEU A 23 16.60 18.72 -5.04
C LEU A 23 17.92 19.06 -4.36
N LEU A 24 18.96 19.42 -5.13
CA LEU A 24 20.27 19.78 -4.62
C LEU A 24 20.26 21.11 -3.83
N HIS A 25 19.30 21.99 -4.10
CA HIS A 25 19.12 23.23 -3.35
C HIS A 25 18.87 22.95 -1.84
N TYR A 26 18.10 21.91 -1.52
CA TYR A 26 17.75 21.54 -0.15
C TYR A 26 18.70 20.52 0.49
N ARG A 27 19.63 19.97 -0.28
CA ARG A 27 20.55 18.95 0.21
C ARG A 27 21.66 19.59 1.04
N ARG A 28 21.90 19.04 2.24
CA ARG A 28 22.98 19.49 3.16
C ARG A 28 24.38 19.12 2.67
N SER A 29 24.51 18.07 1.83
CA SER A 29 25.81 17.62 1.33
C SER A 29 26.44 18.68 0.40
N SER A 30 27.71 18.99 0.62
CA SER A 30 28.50 19.92 -0.20
C SER A 30 29.02 19.28 -1.50
N ARG A 31 28.85 17.96 -1.69
CA ARG A 31 29.37 17.22 -2.86
C ARG A 31 28.32 16.24 -3.39
N VAL A 32 28.37 15.99 -4.70
CA VAL A 32 27.60 14.97 -5.39
C VAL A 32 28.51 14.28 -6.42
N ASN A 33 28.36 12.97 -6.58
CA ASN A 33 29.07 12.23 -7.60
C ASN A 33 28.32 12.36 -8.92
N LEU A 34 29.02 12.74 -9.98
CA LEU A 34 28.48 12.78 -11.33
C LEU A 34 29.08 11.64 -12.13
N TYR A 35 28.26 11.10 -13.01
CA TYR A 35 28.64 10.08 -13.97
C TYR A 35 28.46 10.65 -15.37
N GLU A 36 29.38 10.29 -16.27
CA GLU A 36 29.32 10.67 -17.67
C GLU A 36 29.25 9.42 -18.55
N LEU A 37 28.30 9.43 -19.48
CA LEU A 37 28.16 8.43 -20.50
C LEU A 37 27.93 9.10 -21.85
N ASP A 38 28.90 8.97 -22.75
CA ASP A 38 28.85 9.51 -24.12
C ASP A 38 28.42 11.00 -24.18
N GLY A 39 29.03 11.83 -23.31
CA GLY A 39 28.75 13.27 -23.22
C GLY A 39 27.50 13.65 -22.40
N VAL A 40 26.69 12.67 -21.98
CA VAL A 40 25.56 12.91 -21.09
C VAL A 40 26.04 12.84 -19.64
N VAL A 41 25.88 13.92 -18.90
CA VAL A 41 26.29 14.00 -17.49
C VAL A 41 25.06 14.00 -16.60
N ASP A 42 25.02 13.07 -15.67
CA ASP A 42 23.95 13.00 -14.68
C ASP A 42 24.47 12.48 -13.33
N TYR A 43 23.65 12.56 -12.26
CA TYR A 43 23.99 11.91 -11.02
C TYR A 43 22.98 10.80 -10.67
N PHE A 44 23.48 9.75 -10.02
CA PHE A 44 22.69 8.63 -9.58
C PHE A 44 23.00 8.29 -8.11
N TYR A 45 22.02 7.64 -7.46
CA TYR A 45 22.21 7.11 -6.12
C TYR A 45 22.94 5.77 -6.20
N GLY A 46 23.99 5.62 -5.41
CA GLY A 46 24.78 4.40 -5.37
C GLY A 46 25.86 4.31 -6.45
N PHE A 47 26.27 3.10 -6.74
CA PHE A 47 27.35 2.81 -7.69
C PHE A 47 26.79 2.51 -9.08
N MET A 48 27.44 3.05 -10.09
CA MET A 48 27.16 2.73 -11.49
C MET A 48 28.10 1.63 -11.99
N ALA A 49 27.64 0.83 -12.93
CA ALA A 49 28.49 -0.13 -13.63
C ALA A 49 29.61 0.60 -14.40
N PRO A 50 30.85 0.11 -14.38
CA PRO A 50 31.97 0.74 -15.09
C PRO A 50 31.79 0.83 -16.60
N SER A 51 30.92 -0.01 -17.19
CA SER A 51 30.64 -0.06 -18.62
C SER A 51 29.24 -0.61 -18.87
N THR A 52 28.55 -0.09 -19.89
CA THR A 52 27.28 -0.63 -20.40
C THR A 52 27.39 -2.08 -20.86
N GLY A 53 28.57 -2.53 -21.28
CA GLY A 53 28.83 -3.93 -21.64
C GLY A 53 28.65 -4.94 -20.51
N MET A 54 28.53 -4.48 -19.26
CA MET A 54 28.17 -5.34 -18.13
C MET A 54 26.67 -5.64 -18.04
N LEU A 55 25.83 -4.81 -18.68
CA LEU A 55 24.37 -4.96 -18.72
C LEU A 55 23.97 -5.85 -19.89
N LYS A 56 24.05 -7.18 -19.72
CA LYS A 56 23.87 -8.16 -20.81
C LYS A 56 22.45 -8.73 -20.88
N TYR A 57 21.73 -8.70 -19.77
CA TYR A 57 20.44 -9.39 -19.65
C TYR A 57 19.38 -8.37 -19.25
N PHE A 58 18.63 -7.91 -20.21
CA PHE A 58 17.47 -7.05 -20.05
C PHE A 58 16.57 -7.15 -21.27
N ASP A 59 15.32 -6.74 -21.12
CA ASP A 59 14.39 -6.57 -22.23
C ASP A 59 13.60 -5.28 -22.04
N ILE A 60 13.11 -4.69 -23.14
CA ILE A 60 12.28 -3.48 -23.13
C ILE A 60 11.00 -3.81 -23.90
N VAL A 61 9.88 -3.79 -23.18
CA VAL A 61 8.57 -4.12 -23.73
C VAL A 61 7.69 -2.89 -23.72
N PRO A 62 7.08 -2.49 -24.85
CA PRO A 62 6.06 -1.43 -24.86
C PRO A 62 4.90 -1.80 -23.93
N TYR A 63 4.45 -0.83 -23.14
CA TYR A 63 3.35 -1.02 -22.20
C TYR A 63 2.59 0.28 -22.01
N GLU A 64 1.30 0.27 -22.36
CA GLU A 64 0.42 1.44 -22.30
C GLU A 64 1.04 2.66 -23.01
N SER A 65 1.18 3.79 -22.35
CA SER A 65 1.80 5.02 -22.89
C SER A 65 3.32 5.07 -22.80
N GLY A 66 3.97 3.98 -22.40
CA GLY A 66 5.42 3.95 -22.15
C GLY A 66 6.04 2.60 -22.47
N PHE A 67 6.96 2.17 -21.63
CA PHE A 67 7.63 0.87 -21.72
C PHE A 67 7.98 0.34 -20.34
N VAL A 68 8.16 -0.98 -20.26
CA VAL A 68 8.68 -1.66 -19.08
C VAL A 68 10.08 -2.19 -19.40
N LEU A 69 11.03 -1.85 -18.52
CA LEU A 69 12.39 -2.40 -18.56
C LEU A 69 12.43 -3.62 -17.63
N LEU A 70 12.70 -4.78 -18.21
CA LEU A 70 12.73 -6.06 -17.51
C LEU A 70 14.17 -6.48 -17.20
N PHE A 71 14.38 -6.99 -15.98
CA PHE A 71 15.67 -7.49 -15.52
C PHE A 71 15.55 -8.94 -15.04
N PRO A 72 16.62 -9.73 -15.08
CA PRO A 72 16.64 -11.05 -14.47
C PRO A 72 16.52 -10.94 -12.94
N GLY A 73 15.90 -11.94 -12.31
CA GLY A 73 15.92 -12.10 -10.87
C GLY A 73 17.35 -12.26 -10.33
N ALA A 74 17.55 -12.01 -9.03
CA ALA A 74 18.88 -11.97 -8.38
C ALA A 74 19.75 -13.21 -8.64
N ASN A 75 19.14 -14.38 -8.85
CA ASN A 75 19.83 -15.66 -9.07
C ASN A 75 19.59 -16.23 -10.50
N SER A 76 19.07 -15.42 -11.42
CA SER A 76 18.77 -15.83 -12.80
C SER A 76 19.59 -15.03 -13.80
N ARG A 77 19.86 -15.63 -14.96
CA ARG A 77 20.41 -14.95 -16.14
C ARG A 77 19.37 -14.82 -17.27
N SER A 78 18.16 -15.30 -17.04
CA SER A 78 17.05 -15.16 -17.99
C SER A 78 16.10 -14.07 -17.51
N VAL A 79 15.63 -13.24 -18.44
CA VAL A 79 14.58 -12.26 -18.21
C VAL A 79 13.24 -12.98 -18.26
N GLU A 80 12.42 -12.80 -17.23
CA GLU A 80 11.08 -13.35 -17.21
C GLU A 80 10.13 -12.49 -18.08
N PRO A 81 9.11 -13.08 -18.70
CA PRO A 81 8.14 -12.34 -19.49
C PRO A 81 7.38 -11.33 -18.63
N LEU A 82 6.95 -10.23 -19.24
CA LEU A 82 6.15 -9.22 -18.57
C LEU A 82 4.82 -9.81 -18.07
N VAL A 83 4.57 -9.67 -16.79
CA VAL A 83 3.25 -9.87 -16.19
C VAL A 83 2.60 -8.50 -16.04
N THR A 84 1.50 -8.27 -16.75
CA THR A 84 0.80 -6.97 -16.74
C THR A 84 0.02 -6.77 -15.43
N SER A 85 0.03 -5.55 -14.94
CA SER A 85 -0.72 -5.10 -13.75
C SER A 85 -1.48 -3.82 -14.10
N ASN A 86 -2.54 -3.95 -14.89
CA ASN A 86 -3.26 -2.81 -15.46
C ASN A 86 -3.89 -1.92 -14.40
N LYS A 87 -4.50 -2.49 -13.35
CA LYS A 87 -5.11 -1.70 -12.27
C LYS A 87 -4.07 -0.91 -11.49
N LEU A 88 -2.91 -1.52 -11.22
CA LEU A 88 -1.80 -0.83 -10.57
C LEU A 88 -1.29 0.31 -11.44
N PHE A 89 -1.11 0.07 -12.75
CA PHE A 89 -0.65 1.10 -13.68
C PHE A 89 -1.60 2.30 -13.71
N HIS A 90 -2.91 2.09 -13.90
CA HIS A 90 -3.89 3.17 -13.91
C HIS A 90 -3.95 3.91 -12.57
N THR A 91 -3.86 3.21 -11.45
CA THR A 91 -3.84 3.85 -10.12
C THR A 91 -2.62 4.75 -9.94
N LEU A 92 -1.46 4.34 -10.45
CA LEU A 92 -0.24 5.16 -10.43
C LEU A 92 -0.32 6.34 -11.40
N ASP A 93 -0.90 6.13 -12.58
CA ASP A 93 -1.06 7.19 -13.60
C ASP A 93 -2.02 8.28 -13.14
N ASP A 94 -3.17 7.93 -12.57
CA ASP A 94 -4.09 8.87 -11.93
C ASP A 94 -3.40 9.72 -10.86
N SER A 95 -2.55 9.09 -10.08
CA SER A 95 -1.79 9.76 -9.03
C SER A 95 -0.74 10.71 -9.58
N ARG A 96 -0.10 10.33 -10.69
CA ARG A 96 0.87 11.15 -11.41
C ARG A 96 0.22 12.39 -12.01
N GLU A 97 -0.94 12.23 -12.66
CA GLU A 97 -1.70 13.35 -13.24
C GLU A 97 -2.10 14.36 -12.15
N TRP A 98 -2.53 13.88 -10.99
CA TRP A 98 -2.82 14.74 -9.85
C TRP A 98 -1.58 15.50 -9.36
N SER A 99 -0.44 14.84 -9.23
CA SER A 99 0.82 15.47 -8.82
C SER A 99 1.26 16.55 -9.82
N LYS A 100 1.03 16.34 -11.12
CA LYS A 100 1.28 17.34 -12.16
C LYS A 100 0.38 18.56 -12.01
N MET A 101 -0.92 18.38 -11.77
CA MET A 101 -1.86 19.48 -11.57
C MET A 101 -1.48 20.35 -10.37
N LEU A 102 -0.94 19.77 -9.31
CA LEU A 102 -0.44 20.50 -8.14
C LEU A 102 0.95 21.12 -8.35
N GLY A 103 1.67 20.74 -9.40
CA GLY A 103 3.06 21.12 -9.62
C GLY A 103 4.03 20.47 -8.61
N ILE A 104 3.65 19.31 -8.02
CA ILE A 104 4.40 18.64 -6.94
C ILE A 104 4.68 17.19 -7.37
N GLY A 105 5.54 17.01 -8.37
CA GLY A 105 5.94 15.69 -8.85
C GLY A 105 7.22 15.14 -8.20
N THR A 106 8.03 16.00 -7.60
CA THR A 106 9.33 15.63 -7.00
C THR A 106 9.51 16.24 -5.62
N ILE A 107 10.44 15.67 -4.84
CA ILE A 107 10.80 16.21 -3.51
C ILE A 107 11.27 17.67 -3.62
N GLY A 108 12.02 18.02 -4.67
CA GLY A 108 12.47 19.38 -4.90
C GLY A 108 11.30 20.35 -5.06
N SER A 109 10.30 20.00 -5.89
CA SER A 109 9.11 20.83 -6.09
C SER A 109 8.22 20.93 -4.84
N LEU A 110 8.12 19.85 -4.06
CA LEU A 110 7.41 19.88 -2.77
C LEU A 110 8.11 20.83 -1.78
N ASN A 111 9.42 20.76 -1.68
CA ASN A 111 10.20 21.63 -0.80
C ASN A 111 10.09 23.10 -1.20
N ASP A 112 10.08 23.40 -2.50
CA ASP A 112 9.84 24.76 -3.01
C ASP A 112 8.45 25.27 -2.59
N ALA A 113 7.42 24.43 -2.72
CA ALA A 113 6.07 24.79 -2.32
C ALA A 113 5.94 25.00 -0.81
N ILE A 114 6.60 24.18 0.01
CA ILE A 114 6.65 24.34 1.47
C ILE A 114 7.38 25.64 1.84
N ALA A 115 8.54 25.91 1.21
CA ALA A 115 9.29 27.14 1.43
C ALA A 115 8.51 28.39 1.02
N ALA A 116 7.62 28.28 0.04
CA ALA A 116 6.70 29.33 -0.38
C ALA A 116 5.45 29.45 0.54
N GLY A 117 5.35 28.69 1.64
CA GLY A 117 4.25 28.73 2.60
C GLY A 117 2.99 27.95 2.19
N ARG A 118 3.03 27.14 1.11
CA ARG A 118 1.88 26.39 0.59
C ARG A 118 1.65 25.04 1.26
N GLY A 119 2.41 24.68 2.32
CA GLY A 119 2.34 23.37 2.93
C GLY A 119 0.93 23.01 3.43
N GLN A 120 0.26 23.92 4.14
CA GLN A 120 -1.09 23.70 4.62
C GLN A 120 -2.12 23.57 3.49
N GLU A 121 -2.02 24.42 2.46
CA GLU A 121 -2.88 24.32 1.26
C GLU A 121 -2.79 22.92 0.62
N ILE A 122 -1.56 22.42 0.47
CA ILE A 122 -1.30 21.10 -0.13
C ILE A 122 -1.94 19.99 0.71
N MET A 123 -1.79 20.03 2.03
CA MET A 123 -2.41 19.03 2.91
C MET A 123 -3.93 19.02 2.76
N LEU A 124 -4.58 20.19 2.82
CA LEU A 124 -6.03 20.31 2.68
C LEU A 124 -6.54 19.84 1.31
N LEU A 125 -5.82 20.16 0.23
CA LEU A 125 -6.16 19.68 -1.13
C LEU A 125 -6.07 18.16 -1.22
N GLN A 126 -5.07 17.56 -0.62
CA GLN A 126 -4.88 16.11 -0.62
C GLN A 126 -5.94 15.40 0.22
N GLU A 127 -6.30 15.95 1.37
CA GLU A 127 -7.39 15.43 2.20
C GLU A 127 -8.74 15.52 1.48
N ALA A 128 -9.04 16.65 0.85
CA ALA A 128 -10.27 16.82 0.07
C ALA A 128 -10.38 15.82 -1.09
N LEU A 129 -9.28 15.60 -1.83
CA LEU A 129 -9.23 14.60 -2.89
C LEU A 129 -9.45 13.18 -2.36
N MET A 130 -8.83 12.84 -1.25
CA MET A 130 -8.95 11.54 -0.63
C MET A 130 -10.40 11.27 -0.21
N GLU A 131 -11.03 12.21 0.48
CA GLU A 131 -12.44 12.10 0.88
C GLU A 131 -13.38 11.99 -0.32
N GLN A 132 -13.12 12.76 -1.39
CA GLN A 132 -13.89 12.66 -2.63
C GLN A 132 -13.78 11.25 -3.25
N LYS A 133 -12.57 10.68 -3.32
CA LYS A 133 -12.34 9.32 -3.85
C LYS A 133 -13.05 8.26 -3.01
N ILE A 134 -12.98 8.35 -1.68
CA ILE A 134 -13.67 7.41 -0.77
C ILE A 134 -15.18 7.58 -0.90
N GLY A 135 -15.69 8.80 -1.00
CA GLY A 135 -17.11 9.09 -1.20
C GLY A 135 -17.67 8.55 -2.53
N ASN A 136 -16.89 8.63 -3.61
CA ASN A 136 -17.26 8.05 -4.91
C ASN A 136 -17.30 6.52 -4.83
N LEU A 137 -16.33 5.92 -4.16
CA LEU A 137 -16.30 4.47 -3.93
C LEU A 137 -17.47 3.99 -3.08
N ALA A 138 -17.81 4.71 -2.02
CA ALA A 138 -18.98 4.43 -1.19
C ALA A 138 -20.28 4.55 -1.99
N ALA A 139 -20.40 5.53 -2.89
CA ALA A 139 -21.55 5.68 -3.79
C ALA A 139 -21.67 4.49 -4.76
N GLN A 140 -20.55 4.02 -5.33
CA GLN A 140 -20.50 2.84 -6.17
C GLN A 140 -20.97 1.59 -5.42
N ILE A 141 -20.47 1.35 -4.21
CA ILE A 141 -20.86 0.21 -3.38
C ILE A 141 -22.34 0.31 -3.00
N ALA A 142 -22.81 1.48 -2.58
CA ALA A 142 -24.17 1.70 -2.14
C ALA A 142 -25.21 1.60 -3.29
N SER A 143 -24.80 1.78 -4.54
CA SER A 143 -25.68 1.66 -5.71
C SER A 143 -26.10 0.23 -6.05
N ASP A 144 -25.44 -0.78 -5.49
CA ASP A 144 -25.76 -2.20 -5.68
C ASP A 144 -26.22 -2.84 -4.36
N ASP A 145 -27.53 -3.04 -4.20
CA ASP A 145 -28.13 -3.62 -2.98
C ASP A 145 -27.72 -5.06 -2.71
N LYS A 146 -27.16 -5.75 -3.70
CA LYS A 146 -26.64 -7.10 -3.54
C LYS A 146 -25.33 -7.13 -2.79
N LYS A 147 -24.53 -6.04 -2.80
CA LYS A 147 -23.24 -5.96 -2.12
C LYS A 147 -23.44 -5.94 -0.61
N LYS A 148 -23.08 -7.04 0.05
CA LYS A 148 -23.18 -7.24 1.49
C LYS A 148 -21.84 -7.29 2.19
N PHE A 149 -20.78 -7.61 1.45
CA PHE A 149 -19.43 -7.75 1.97
C PHE A 149 -18.45 -6.87 1.18
N VAL A 150 -17.88 -5.88 1.84
CA VAL A 150 -16.74 -5.09 1.33
C VAL A 150 -15.47 -5.71 1.91
N MET A 151 -14.64 -6.29 1.07
CA MET A 151 -13.42 -7.01 1.48
C MET A 151 -12.18 -6.18 1.13
N ILE A 152 -11.49 -5.70 2.16
CA ILE A 152 -10.35 -4.81 2.03
C ILE A 152 -9.08 -5.56 2.36
N ALA A 153 -8.17 -5.67 1.39
CA ALA A 153 -6.84 -6.21 1.63
C ALA A 153 -5.74 -5.28 1.12
N GLY A 154 -4.57 -5.48 1.64
CA GLY A 154 -3.39 -4.71 1.28
C GLY A 154 -2.21 -5.01 2.18
N PRO A 155 -1.01 -4.60 1.79
CA PRO A 155 0.21 -4.90 2.52
C PRO A 155 0.25 -4.22 3.90
N SER A 156 1.20 -4.62 4.72
CA SER A 156 1.39 -4.03 6.05
C SER A 156 1.61 -2.52 5.96
N SER A 157 1.01 -1.78 6.88
CA SER A 157 1.05 -0.31 6.94
C SER A 157 0.53 0.41 5.69
N SER A 158 -0.41 -0.21 4.98
CA SER A 158 -1.15 0.41 3.87
C SER A 158 -2.33 1.28 4.34
N GLY A 159 -2.67 1.29 5.64
CA GLY A 159 -3.79 2.06 6.16
C GLY A 159 -5.16 1.37 6.00
N LYS A 160 -5.22 0.02 5.97
CA LYS A 160 -6.48 -0.74 5.82
C LYS A 160 -7.55 -0.33 6.81
N THR A 161 -7.21 -0.32 8.10
CA THR A 161 -8.16 -0.04 9.19
C THR A 161 -8.71 1.38 9.10
N SER A 162 -7.84 2.37 8.90
CA SER A 162 -8.24 3.77 8.74
C SER A 162 -9.13 3.98 7.53
N PHE A 163 -8.77 3.36 6.41
CA PHE A 163 -9.58 3.39 5.21
C PHE A 163 -10.95 2.72 5.42
N ALA A 164 -11.00 1.56 6.08
CA ALA A 164 -12.24 0.86 6.42
C ALA A 164 -13.17 1.74 7.26
N ASN A 165 -12.62 2.47 8.24
CA ASN A 165 -13.38 3.40 9.08
C ASN A 165 -13.92 4.58 8.26
N ARG A 166 -13.08 5.24 7.44
CA ARG A 166 -13.52 6.36 6.59
C ARG A 166 -14.53 5.91 5.53
N LEU A 167 -14.33 4.76 4.90
CA LEU A 167 -15.31 4.17 3.98
C LEU A 167 -16.64 3.88 4.69
N SER A 168 -16.60 3.38 5.92
CA SER A 168 -17.80 3.15 6.73
C SER A 168 -18.56 4.46 6.97
N ILE A 169 -17.89 5.55 7.31
CA ILE A 169 -18.52 6.87 7.47
C ILE A 169 -19.19 7.31 6.16
N GLN A 170 -18.52 7.16 5.03
CA GLN A 170 -19.08 7.52 3.72
C GLN A 170 -20.26 6.62 3.34
N LEU A 171 -20.24 5.33 3.68
CA LEU A 171 -21.36 4.41 3.49
C LEU A 171 -22.59 4.81 4.33
N ILE A 172 -22.38 5.24 5.59
CA ILE A 172 -23.47 5.81 6.43
C ILE A 172 -24.09 7.02 5.74
N ALA A 173 -23.28 7.91 5.20
CA ALA A 173 -23.76 9.10 4.46
C ALA A 173 -24.55 8.75 3.18
N LYS A 174 -24.42 7.50 2.69
CA LYS A 174 -25.18 6.93 1.57
C LYS A 174 -26.38 6.06 2.01
N GLY A 175 -26.73 6.07 3.31
CA GLY A 175 -27.88 5.34 3.86
C GLY A 175 -27.61 3.86 4.16
N ARG A 176 -26.35 3.39 4.09
CA ARG A 176 -25.97 2.03 4.48
C ARG A 176 -25.59 1.94 5.95
N LYS A 177 -25.63 0.74 6.51
CA LYS A 177 -25.26 0.45 7.90
C LYS A 177 -24.01 -0.46 7.90
N PRO A 178 -22.81 0.11 7.89
CA PRO A 178 -21.59 -0.67 7.87
C PRO A 178 -21.29 -1.29 9.25
N HIS A 179 -20.79 -2.54 9.21
CA HIS A 179 -20.30 -3.27 10.37
C HIS A 179 -18.82 -3.60 10.14
N PRO A 180 -17.89 -2.89 10.79
CA PRO A 180 -16.45 -3.20 10.68
C PRO A 180 -16.12 -4.57 11.29
N LEU A 181 -15.32 -5.34 10.58
CA LEU A 181 -14.83 -6.66 10.98
C LEU A 181 -13.37 -6.82 10.57
N SER A 182 -12.52 -7.21 11.52
CA SER A 182 -11.15 -7.63 11.22
C SER A 182 -11.09 -9.13 10.94
N LEU A 183 -10.39 -9.55 9.89
CA LEU A 183 -10.10 -10.96 9.65
C LEU A 183 -9.24 -11.57 10.76
N ASP A 184 -8.50 -10.75 11.49
CA ASP A 184 -7.71 -11.19 12.63
C ASP A 184 -8.59 -11.78 13.77
N ASP A 185 -9.88 -11.41 13.83
CA ASP A 185 -10.85 -11.99 14.78
C ASP A 185 -11.14 -13.47 14.50
N TYR A 186 -10.83 -13.94 13.29
CA TYR A 186 -11.01 -15.33 12.87
C TYR A 186 -9.74 -16.19 12.95
N TYR A 187 -8.65 -15.71 13.57
CA TYR A 187 -7.47 -16.53 13.80
C TYR A 187 -7.84 -17.82 14.58
N VAL A 188 -7.19 -18.91 14.21
CA VAL A 188 -7.20 -20.13 15.03
C VAL A 188 -6.43 -19.87 16.33
N ASP A 189 -6.73 -20.63 17.40
CA ASP A 189 -5.96 -20.51 18.63
C ASP A 189 -4.47 -20.71 18.34
N ARG A 190 -3.61 -19.96 19.00
CA ARG A 190 -2.15 -19.90 18.70
C ARG A 190 -1.49 -21.27 18.65
N GLU A 191 -1.93 -22.22 19.49
CA GLU A 191 -1.40 -23.57 19.50
C GLU A 191 -1.64 -24.36 18.20
N PHE A 192 -2.69 -23.99 17.43
CA PHE A 192 -3.03 -24.59 16.14
C PHE A 192 -2.50 -23.80 14.93
N CYS A 193 -1.87 -22.66 15.17
CA CYS A 193 -1.30 -21.86 14.09
C CYS A 193 -0.14 -22.60 13.42
N PRO A 194 -0.06 -22.63 12.08
CA PRO A 194 1.07 -23.20 11.35
C PRO A 194 2.41 -22.62 11.79
N LYS A 195 3.48 -23.40 11.62
CA LYS A 195 4.82 -23.00 11.98
C LYS A 195 5.72 -22.91 10.77
N ASN A 196 6.58 -21.92 10.77
CA ASN A 196 7.70 -21.78 9.85
C ASN A 196 8.75 -22.91 10.08
N PRO A 197 9.65 -23.14 9.12
CA PRO A 197 10.73 -24.13 9.28
C PRO A 197 11.66 -23.88 10.49
N ASP A 198 11.75 -22.65 10.97
CA ASP A 198 12.52 -22.25 12.15
C ASP A 198 11.77 -22.48 13.50
N GLY A 199 10.53 -22.99 13.44
CA GLY A 199 9.69 -23.23 14.60
C GLY A 199 8.84 -22.04 15.06
N SER A 200 9.02 -20.85 14.49
CA SER A 200 8.17 -19.68 14.74
C SER A 200 6.78 -19.87 14.16
N PHE A 201 5.76 -19.20 14.72
CA PHE A 201 4.40 -19.26 14.17
C PHE A 201 4.31 -18.43 12.87
N ASP A 202 3.64 -18.99 11.85
CA ASP A 202 3.33 -18.31 10.60
C ASP A 202 1.92 -17.70 10.66
N PHE A 203 1.84 -16.47 11.14
CA PHE A 203 0.58 -15.72 11.20
C PHE A 203 0.19 -15.08 9.86
N GLU A 204 1.07 -15.13 8.85
CA GLU A 204 0.83 -14.51 7.54
C GLU A 204 0.18 -15.50 6.54
N CYS A 205 0.15 -16.80 6.83
CA CYS A 205 -0.48 -17.80 5.97
C CYS A 205 -2.01 -17.83 6.14
N LEU A 206 -2.73 -18.27 5.10
CA LEU A 206 -4.20 -18.36 5.14
C LEU A 206 -4.71 -19.37 6.20
N GLU A 207 -3.95 -20.41 6.41
CA GLU A 207 -4.26 -21.49 7.35
C GLU A 207 -4.18 -21.04 8.84
N SER A 208 -3.68 -19.84 9.10
CA SER A 208 -3.77 -19.19 10.42
C SER A 208 -5.20 -18.69 10.71
N ILE A 209 -6.05 -18.54 9.68
CA ILE A 209 -7.45 -18.14 9.78
C ILE A 209 -8.35 -19.38 9.71
N ASP A 210 -9.37 -19.41 10.55
CA ASP A 210 -10.45 -20.41 10.48
C ASP A 210 -11.38 -20.11 9.30
N VAL A 211 -10.92 -20.48 8.10
CA VAL A 211 -11.65 -20.26 6.83
C VAL A 211 -13.02 -20.93 6.84
N LYS A 212 -13.15 -22.07 7.51
CA LYS A 212 -14.41 -22.78 7.61
C LYS A 212 -15.44 -21.99 8.41
N LEU A 213 -15.08 -21.59 9.64
CA LEU A 213 -15.94 -20.77 10.49
C LEU A 213 -16.30 -19.44 9.82
N PHE A 214 -15.32 -18.78 9.18
CA PHE A 214 -15.57 -17.53 8.45
C PHE A 214 -16.66 -17.71 7.38
N ASN A 215 -16.56 -18.74 6.54
CA ASN A 215 -17.55 -18.99 5.50
C ASN A 215 -18.92 -19.39 6.08
N GLU A 216 -18.96 -20.18 7.14
CA GLU A 216 -20.20 -20.57 7.83
C GLU A 216 -20.92 -19.34 8.38
N ASP A 217 -20.21 -18.45 9.07
CA ASP A 217 -20.77 -17.22 9.64
C ASP A 217 -21.25 -16.26 8.55
N MET A 218 -20.46 -16.03 7.48
CA MET A 218 -20.87 -15.17 6.37
C MET A 218 -22.13 -15.70 5.67
N ASN A 219 -22.23 -17.01 5.45
CA ASN A 219 -23.43 -17.61 4.84
C ASN A 219 -24.67 -17.51 5.75
N ARG A 220 -24.51 -17.66 7.05
CA ARG A 220 -25.60 -17.46 8.02
C ARG A 220 -26.08 -16.01 8.01
N LEU A 221 -25.16 -15.06 7.99
CA LEU A 221 -25.47 -13.63 7.86
C LEU A 221 -26.23 -13.31 6.58
N LEU A 222 -25.84 -13.89 5.43
CA LEU A 222 -26.56 -13.73 4.16
C LEU A 222 -28.00 -14.25 4.22
N LYS A 223 -28.27 -15.28 5.03
CA LYS A 223 -29.60 -15.79 5.27
C LYS A 223 -30.42 -14.98 6.29
N GLY A 224 -29.84 -13.92 6.85
CA GLY A 224 -30.46 -13.11 7.90
C GLY A 224 -30.47 -13.78 9.27
N GLU A 225 -29.64 -14.79 9.48
CA GLU A 225 -29.50 -15.44 10.77
C GLU A 225 -28.60 -14.62 11.71
N ALA A 226 -28.87 -14.72 13.02
CA ALA A 226 -27.99 -14.12 14.00
C ALA A 226 -26.70 -14.95 14.18
N VAL A 227 -25.56 -14.28 14.14
CA VAL A 227 -24.22 -14.87 14.36
C VAL A 227 -23.58 -14.19 15.56
N ASP A 228 -23.00 -14.98 16.46
CA ASP A 228 -22.15 -14.45 17.55
C ASP A 228 -20.74 -14.27 16.99
N MET A 229 -20.35 -13.02 16.80
CA MET A 229 -19.10 -12.66 16.12
C MET A 229 -17.89 -12.94 17.02
N PRO A 230 -16.88 -13.67 16.52
CA PRO A 230 -15.67 -13.94 17.28
C PRO A 230 -14.85 -12.67 17.52
N SER A 231 -13.91 -12.75 18.46
CA SER A 231 -12.86 -11.77 18.68
C SER A 231 -11.59 -12.49 19.09
N PHE A 232 -10.44 -12.10 18.52
CA PHE A 232 -9.18 -12.73 18.86
C PHE A 232 -8.42 -11.93 19.93
N ASN A 233 -8.04 -12.61 21.00
CA ASN A 233 -7.25 -12.01 22.06
C ASN A 233 -5.77 -12.27 21.83
N PHE A 234 -5.04 -11.28 21.32
CA PHE A 234 -3.61 -11.38 21.00
C PHE A 234 -2.72 -11.66 22.22
N LYS A 235 -3.16 -11.29 23.43
CA LYS A 235 -2.39 -11.55 24.68
C LYS A 235 -2.44 -13.02 25.04
N THR A 236 -3.63 -13.62 25.05
CA THR A 236 -3.83 -15.03 25.37
C THR A 236 -3.58 -15.95 24.18
N GLY A 237 -3.65 -15.43 22.95
CA GLY A 237 -3.56 -16.21 21.72
C GLY A 237 -4.78 -17.10 21.47
N LYS A 238 -5.96 -16.70 21.95
CA LYS A 238 -7.20 -17.47 21.86
C LYS A 238 -8.33 -16.65 21.25
N ARG A 239 -9.21 -17.34 20.55
CA ARG A 239 -10.48 -16.79 20.08
C ARG A 239 -11.49 -16.78 21.23
N GLU A 240 -12.22 -15.69 21.37
CA GLU A 240 -13.21 -15.45 22.42
C GLU A 240 -14.54 -15.02 21.79
N TYR A 241 -15.64 -15.37 22.46
CA TYR A 241 -16.97 -14.91 22.11
C TYR A 241 -17.47 -14.01 23.25
N ARG A 242 -17.70 -12.72 22.92
CA ARG A 242 -18.08 -11.70 23.90
C ARG A 242 -19.56 -11.32 23.81
N GLY A 243 -20.38 -12.16 23.17
CA GLY A 243 -21.82 -11.94 22.98
C GLY A 243 -22.15 -10.85 21.96
N ARG A 244 -21.23 -10.53 21.05
CA ARG A 244 -21.46 -9.59 19.95
C ARG A 244 -22.28 -10.26 18.85
N LYS A 245 -23.61 -10.25 18.99
CA LYS A 245 -24.51 -10.81 17.97
C LYS A 245 -24.73 -9.83 16.82
N LEU A 246 -24.63 -10.32 15.59
CA LEU A 246 -24.88 -9.57 14.36
C LEU A 246 -25.92 -10.30 13.52
N THR A 247 -26.82 -9.55 12.92
CA THR A 247 -27.77 -10.00 11.89
C THR A 247 -27.77 -8.95 10.79
N LEU A 248 -27.70 -9.38 9.52
CA LEU A 248 -27.69 -8.44 8.39
C LEU A 248 -29.13 -8.19 7.88
N GLY A 249 -29.54 -6.94 7.91
CA GLY A 249 -30.76 -6.47 7.23
C GLY A 249 -30.48 -6.00 5.79
N ALA A 250 -31.47 -5.34 5.21
CA ALA A 250 -31.40 -4.88 3.82
C ALA A 250 -30.28 -3.87 3.59
N ASP A 251 -30.10 -2.91 4.50
CA ASP A 251 -29.14 -1.83 4.37
C ASP A 251 -27.78 -2.14 5.01
N ASP A 252 -27.65 -3.28 5.68
CA ASP A 252 -26.44 -3.64 6.40
C ASP A 252 -25.36 -4.13 5.42
N ILE A 253 -24.10 -3.69 5.66
CA ILE A 253 -22.91 -4.09 4.91
C ILE A 253 -21.80 -4.45 5.91
N LEU A 254 -21.16 -5.60 5.75
CA LEU A 254 -19.93 -5.93 6.47
C LEU A 254 -18.73 -5.31 5.75
N VAL A 255 -17.92 -4.54 6.50
CA VAL A 255 -16.65 -3.98 6.00
C VAL A 255 -15.53 -4.79 6.65
N ILE A 256 -15.00 -5.74 5.88
CA ILE A 256 -14.05 -6.75 6.33
C ILE A 256 -12.64 -6.33 5.91
N GLU A 257 -11.73 -6.21 6.86
CA GLU A 257 -10.33 -5.86 6.54
C GLU A 257 -9.36 -6.95 7.01
N GLY A 258 -8.33 -7.20 6.23
CA GLY A 258 -7.25 -8.13 6.56
C GLY A 258 -6.41 -8.49 5.33
N ILE A 259 -5.26 -9.12 5.57
CA ILE A 259 -4.31 -9.44 4.49
C ILE A 259 -4.87 -10.42 3.46
N HIS A 260 -5.77 -11.32 3.87
CA HIS A 260 -6.39 -12.35 3.02
C HIS A 260 -7.71 -11.93 2.37
N GLY A 261 -8.16 -10.67 2.53
CA GLY A 261 -9.47 -10.22 2.04
C GLY A 261 -9.69 -10.39 0.52
N LEU A 262 -8.63 -10.46 -0.28
CA LEU A 262 -8.71 -10.69 -1.72
C LEU A 262 -8.55 -12.16 -2.13
N ASN A 263 -8.10 -13.03 -1.22
CA ASN A 263 -7.87 -14.43 -1.52
C ASN A 263 -9.21 -15.18 -1.67
N ASP A 264 -9.49 -15.71 -2.86
CA ASP A 264 -10.74 -16.44 -3.12
C ASP A 264 -10.89 -17.70 -2.27
N ARG A 265 -9.80 -18.33 -1.82
CA ARG A 265 -9.86 -19.46 -0.88
C ARG A 265 -10.50 -19.06 0.46
N LEU A 266 -10.32 -17.81 0.90
CA LEU A 266 -10.96 -17.30 2.13
C LEU A 266 -12.49 -17.25 1.98
N SER A 267 -12.99 -16.74 0.85
CA SER A 267 -14.41 -16.40 0.66
C SER A 267 -15.07 -17.24 -0.44
N GLN A 268 -14.62 -18.49 -0.63
CA GLN A 268 -15.06 -19.36 -1.73
C GLN A 268 -16.56 -19.69 -1.69
N LEU A 269 -17.17 -19.73 -0.50
CA LEU A 269 -18.59 -20.02 -0.33
C LEU A 269 -19.49 -18.78 -0.34
N ILE A 270 -18.93 -17.58 -0.49
CA ILE A 270 -19.69 -16.33 -0.63
C ILE A 270 -19.85 -16.05 -2.12
N PRO A 271 -21.08 -15.92 -2.64
CA PRO A 271 -21.32 -15.61 -4.06
C PRO A 271 -20.63 -14.30 -4.49
N PRO A 272 -20.04 -14.22 -5.70
CA PRO A 272 -19.32 -13.03 -6.16
C PRO A 272 -20.17 -11.76 -6.18
N GLU A 273 -21.47 -11.88 -6.49
CA GLU A 273 -22.42 -10.77 -6.53
C GLU A 273 -22.59 -10.06 -5.17
N HIS A 274 -22.32 -10.75 -4.07
CA HIS A 274 -22.40 -10.18 -2.72
C HIS A 274 -21.09 -9.58 -2.23
N LYS A 275 -19.99 -9.73 -2.98
CA LYS A 275 -18.65 -9.23 -2.62
C LYS A 275 -18.31 -7.98 -3.39
N PHE A 276 -17.60 -7.05 -2.74
CA PHE A 276 -16.88 -5.94 -3.35
C PHE A 276 -15.46 -5.93 -2.80
N LYS A 277 -14.49 -6.16 -3.64
CA LYS A 277 -13.09 -6.36 -3.27
C LYS A 277 -12.27 -5.10 -3.51
N ILE A 278 -11.55 -4.64 -2.50
CA ILE A 278 -10.71 -3.45 -2.56
C ILE A 278 -9.27 -3.83 -2.19
N TYR A 279 -8.35 -3.58 -3.11
CA TYR A 279 -6.93 -3.58 -2.79
C TYR A 279 -6.50 -2.18 -2.38
N ILE A 280 -5.87 -2.04 -1.21
CA ILE A 280 -5.35 -0.76 -0.72
C ILE A 280 -3.84 -0.84 -0.50
N SER A 281 -3.11 0.13 -1.04
CA SER A 281 -1.66 0.25 -0.80
C SER A 281 -1.26 1.72 -0.75
N ALA A 282 -0.28 2.02 0.09
CA ALA A 282 0.38 3.32 0.06
C ALA A 282 1.38 3.32 -1.11
N LEU A 283 0.89 3.68 -2.28
CA LEU A 283 1.70 3.81 -3.49
C LEU A 283 2.29 5.21 -3.54
N THR A 284 3.59 5.32 -3.28
CA THR A 284 4.28 6.61 -3.24
C THR A 284 4.17 7.32 -4.59
N GLN A 285 3.59 8.51 -4.57
CA GLN A 285 3.38 9.34 -5.77
C GLN A 285 4.53 10.29 -6.02
N LEU A 286 5.24 10.66 -4.95
CA LEU A 286 6.32 11.60 -4.99
C LEU A 286 7.60 10.90 -5.44
N ASN A 287 8.29 11.48 -6.41
CA ASN A 287 9.61 11.03 -6.84
C ASN A 287 10.71 11.85 -6.15
N ILE A 288 11.87 11.26 -6.01
CA ILE A 288 13.05 12.01 -5.57
C ILE A 288 13.43 13.04 -6.65
N ASP A 289 13.49 12.58 -7.88
CA ASP A 289 13.64 13.33 -9.13
C ASP A 289 12.91 12.58 -10.27
N GLU A 290 12.93 13.09 -11.49
CA GLU A 290 12.17 12.49 -12.60
C GLU A 290 12.57 11.04 -12.95
N HIS A 291 13.76 10.58 -12.53
CA HIS A 291 14.27 9.23 -12.81
C HIS A 291 14.26 8.30 -11.59
N ASN A 292 14.07 8.85 -10.38
CA ASN A 292 14.21 8.10 -9.14
C ASN A 292 12.91 8.18 -8.31
N PRO A 293 12.05 7.15 -8.37
CA PRO A 293 10.87 7.09 -7.52
C PRO A 293 11.26 6.83 -6.06
N LEU A 294 10.43 7.29 -5.14
CA LEU A 294 10.47 6.82 -3.76
C LEU A 294 9.96 5.38 -3.69
N SER A 295 10.71 4.55 -2.99
CA SER A 295 10.32 3.15 -2.77
C SER A 295 9.07 3.06 -1.89
N THR A 296 7.98 2.54 -2.42
CA THR A 296 6.75 2.22 -1.67
C THR A 296 7.03 1.29 -0.49
N THR A 297 8.00 0.39 -0.65
CA THR A 297 8.41 -0.55 0.41
C THR A 297 9.06 0.19 1.58
N ASP A 298 9.94 1.14 1.30
CA ASP A 298 10.66 1.91 2.33
C ASP A 298 9.72 2.87 3.05
N GLU A 299 8.81 3.53 2.31
CA GLU A 299 7.76 4.34 2.92
C GLU A 299 6.93 3.52 3.91
N ARG A 300 6.44 2.35 3.50
CA ARG A 300 5.64 1.47 4.38
C ARG A 300 6.44 0.95 5.58
N LEU A 301 7.74 0.72 5.42
CA LEU A 301 8.62 0.37 6.56
C LEU A 301 8.67 1.52 7.57
N ILE A 302 8.87 2.76 7.12
CA ILE A 302 8.88 3.93 7.99
C ILE A 302 7.52 4.09 8.70
N ARG A 303 6.41 3.99 7.98
CA ARG A 303 5.06 4.02 8.55
C ARG A 303 4.87 2.93 9.60
N ARG A 304 5.38 1.71 9.35
CA ARG A 304 5.33 0.61 10.31
C ARG A 304 6.15 0.90 11.56
N ILE A 305 7.36 1.42 11.42
CA ILE A 305 8.21 1.80 12.55
C ILE A 305 7.48 2.80 13.47
N VAL A 306 6.90 3.84 12.89
CA VAL A 306 6.14 4.86 13.63
C VAL A 306 4.93 4.24 14.35
N ARG A 307 4.12 3.48 13.63
CA ARG A 307 2.93 2.81 14.21
C ARG A 307 3.33 1.84 15.33
N ASP A 308 4.28 0.95 15.09
CA ASP A 308 4.66 -0.08 16.04
C ASP A 308 5.27 0.53 17.31
N ALA A 309 6.02 1.63 17.20
CA ALA A 309 6.50 2.39 18.35
C ALA A 309 5.35 3.02 19.17
N ARG A 310 4.34 3.58 18.50
CA ARG A 310 3.21 4.26 19.16
C ARG A 310 2.20 3.30 19.79
N THR A 311 1.85 2.23 19.08
CA THR A 311 0.68 1.40 19.42
C THR A 311 1.01 0.00 19.89
N ARG A 312 2.22 -0.51 19.60
CA ARG A 312 2.62 -1.90 19.90
C ARG A 312 3.79 -2.02 20.85
N GLY A 313 4.43 -0.90 21.22
CA GLY A 313 5.59 -0.89 22.09
C GLY A 313 6.84 -1.55 21.48
N THR A 314 6.87 -1.73 20.15
CA THR A 314 7.97 -2.34 19.42
C THR A 314 8.91 -1.26 18.92
N ASN A 315 10.21 -1.39 19.17
CA ASN A 315 11.18 -0.40 18.73
C ASN A 315 11.54 -0.55 17.23
N ALA A 316 12.26 0.44 16.67
CA ALA A 316 12.60 0.47 15.26
C ALA A 316 13.47 -0.72 14.81
N MET A 317 14.43 -1.15 15.63
CA MET A 317 15.31 -2.28 15.31
C MET A 317 14.54 -3.60 15.22
N GLU A 318 13.63 -3.83 16.15
CA GLU A 318 12.74 -5.00 16.15
C GLU A 318 11.82 -4.99 14.92
N THR A 319 11.25 -3.83 14.58
CA THR A 319 10.40 -3.68 13.38
C THR A 319 11.20 -3.98 12.11
N ILE A 320 12.44 -3.48 12.00
CA ILE A 320 13.30 -3.75 10.84
C ILE A 320 13.67 -5.23 10.78
N ALA A 321 13.96 -5.88 11.92
CA ALA A 321 14.29 -7.31 11.97
C ALA A 321 13.11 -8.19 11.50
N MET A 322 11.86 -7.80 11.78
CA MET A 322 10.66 -8.51 11.32
C MET A 322 10.31 -8.25 9.84
N TRP A 323 10.84 -7.18 9.23
CA TRP A 323 10.43 -6.74 7.91
C TRP A 323 10.60 -7.77 6.79
N PRO A 324 11.69 -8.58 6.73
CA PRO A 324 11.83 -9.63 5.73
C PRO A 324 10.70 -10.66 5.75
N SER A 325 10.24 -11.07 6.94
CA SER A 325 9.11 -12.01 7.11
C SER A 325 7.80 -11.40 6.59
N VAL A 326 7.53 -10.14 6.94
CA VAL A 326 6.37 -9.39 6.43
C VAL A 326 6.40 -9.32 4.91
N ARG A 327 7.55 -9.01 4.32
CA ARG A 327 7.72 -8.96 2.85
C ARG A 327 7.51 -10.31 2.18
N LYS A 328 7.89 -11.41 2.85
CA LYS A 328 7.59 -12.76 2.38
C LYS A 328 6.08 -12.98 2.35
N GLY A 329 5.38 -12.72 3.45
CA GLY A 329 3.92 -12.86 3.54
C GLY A 329 3.17 -12.03 2.48
N GLU A 330 3.61 -10.78 2.24
CA GLU A 330 3.04 -9.93 1.19
C GLU A 330 3.16 -10.55 -0.22
N ARG A 331 4.34 -11.07 -0.57
CA ARG A 331 4.58 -11.71 -1.87
C ARG A 331 3.78 -12.98 -2.08
N GLU A 332 3.56 -13.75 -1.01
CA GLU A 332 2.86 -15.04 -1.08
C GLU A 332 1.33 -14.87 -0.96
N ASN A 333 0.85 -13.94 -0.14
CA ASN A 333 -0.55 -13.88 0.27
C ASN A 333 -1.32 -12.63 -0.17
N ILE A 334 -0.65 -11.60 -0.71
CA ILE A 334 -1.32 -10.34 -1.07
C ILE A 334 -1.14 -10.00 -2.55
N PHE A 335 0.09 -9.84 -3.01
CA PHE A 335 0.37 -9.37 -4.37
C PHE A 335 -0.17 -10.29 -5.49
N PRO A 336 -0.20 -11.62 -5.34
CA PRO A 336 -0.81 -12.48 -6.37
C PRO A 336 -2.31 -12.23 -6.60
N PHE A 337 -2.98 -11.63 -5.63
CA PHE A 337 -4.43 -11.40 -5.66
C PHE A 337 -4.82 -9.94 -5.95
N GLN A 338 -3.87 -9.03 -6.05
CA GLN A 338 -4.15 -7.59 -6.16
C GLN A 338 -4.97 -7.21 -7.39
N GLU A 339 -4.73 -7.86 -8.54
CA GLU A 339 -5.48 -7.63 -9.77
C GLU A 339 -6.90 -8.21 -9.76
N GLN A 340 -7.24 -9.06 -8.76
CA GLN A 340 -8.59 -9.62 -8.57
C GLN A 340 -9.53 -8.65 -7.83
N ALA A 341 -9.00 -7.55 -7.29
CA ALA A 341 -9.83 -6.52 -6.65
C ALA A 341 -10.75 -5.83 -7.67
N ASP A 342 -11.96 -5.45 -7.26
CA ASP A 342 -12.83 -4.60 -8.09
C ASP A 342 -12.25 -3.20 -8.25
N VAL A 343 -11.62 -2.68 -7.17
CA VAL A 343 -10.96 -1.37 -7.16
C VAL A 343 -9.60 -1.48 -6.47
N MET A 344 -8.63 -0.76 -7.01
CA MET A 344 -7.34 -0.52 -6.37
C MET A 344 -7.31 0.92 -5.85
N PHE A 345 -6.98 1.10 -4.57
CA PHE A 345 -6.99 2.40 -3.90
C PHE A 345 -5.59 2.78 -3.42
N ASN A 346 -5.12 3.97 -3.79
CA ASN A 346 -3.86 4.50 -3.29
C ASN A 346 -4.08 5.29 -2.00
N SER A 347 -3.55 4.78 -0.89
CA SER A 347 -3.67 5.35 0.46
C SER A 347 -2.45 6.17 0.90
N CYS A 348 -1.60 6.60 -0.02
CA CYS A 348 -0.33 7.26 0.32
C CYS A 348 -0.49 8.40 1.33
N LEU A 349 -1.59 9.14 1.24
CA LEU A 349 -1.85 10.32 2.07
C LEU A 349 -2.80 10.08 3.25
N LEU A 350 -3.50 8.94 3.27
CA LEU A 350 -4.48 8.63 4.33
C LEU A 350 -3.84 8.57 5.74
N TYR A 351 -2.56 8.21 5.79
CA TYR A 351 -1.83 8.05 7.05
C TYR A 351 -1.45 9.38 7.72
N THR A 352 -1.28 10.46 6.96
CA THR A 352 -0.91 11.77 7.52
C THR A 352 -2.08 12.40 8.28
N SER A 353 -3.31 12.19 7.83
CA SER A 353 -4.52 12.64 8.53
C SER A 353 -4.78 11.83 9.80
N ASP A 354 -4.56 10.50 9.79
CA ASP A 354 -4.66 9.67 11.00
C ASP A 354 -3.66 10.07 12.09
N ALA A 355 -2.46 10.49 11.71
CA ALA A 355 -1.48 10.98 12.68
C ALA A 355 -1.90 12.28 13.37
N ALA A 356 -2.84 13.03 12.80
CA ALA A 356 -3.44 14.21 13.40
C ALA A 356 -4.66 13.87 14.27
N ASP A 357 -5.44 12.84 13.87
CA ASP A 357 -6.64 12.39 14.62
C ASP A 357 -6.26 11.58 15.88
N ASP A 358 -5.11 10.93 15.90
CA ASP A 358 -4.55 10.21 17.06
C ASP A 358 -3.92 11.17 18.12
N GLY A 359 -4.11 12.47 17.98
CA GLY A 359 -3.53 13.52 18.83
C GLY A 359 -4.18 13.66 20.22
N GLU A 360 -5.04 12.73 20.64
CA GLU A 360 -5.49 12.62 22.02
C GLU A 360 -4.43 11.91 22.90
#